data_1171b3bf912b6e1f41fa59b274c8a20a
#
_entry.id   1171b3bf912b6e1f41fa59b274c8a20a
#
_cell.length_a   1.000
_cell.length_b   1.000
_cell.length_c   1.000
_cell.angle_alpha   90.00
_cell.angle_beta   90.00
_cell.angle_gamma   90.00
#
_symmetry.space_group_name_H-M   'P 1'
#
loop_
_entity.id
_entity.type
_entity.pdbx_description
1 polymer ?
#
loop_
_entity_poly.entity_id
_entity_poly.type
_entity_poly.pdbx_seq_one_letter_code
_entity_poly.pdbx_strand_id
1 'polypeptide(L)'
;VGNLLIAEYIKENSDAKVIFNGDGSDELMGGYLYMNKAPNSIEFDRECKNLLRNIHFFDVLRSDRSISTRGLEPRTPFLDRNFVNFYLSIPCEVRYSSNQYIEKFLFRKLTK
;
A
#
# COMPACT_ATOMS: atom_id res chain seq x y z
N VAL A 1 10.51 -8.53 -11.38
CA VAL A 1 11.36 -9.71 -11.20
C VAL A 1 11.27 -10.24 -9.78
N GLY A 2 11.40 -9.39 -8.76
CA GLY A 2 11.32 -9.83 -7.36
C GLY A 2 10.00 -10.52 -7.01
N ASN A 3 8.87 -9.95 -7.42
CA ASN A 3 7.55 -10.54 -7.18
C ASN A 3 7.40 -11.91 -7.85
N LEU A 4 7.99 -12.08 -9.03
CA LEU A 4 7.95 -13.34 -9.76
C LEU A 4 8.70 -14.44 -9.01
N LEU A 5 9.90 -14.14 -8.50
CA LEU A 5 10.72 -15.07 -7.73
C LEU A 5 10.04 -15.48 -6.43
N ILE A 6 9.42 -14.52 -5.73
CA ILE A 6 8.65 -14.80 -4.51
C ILE A 6 7.45 -15.71 -4.83
N ALA A 7 6.74 -15.44 -5.91
CA ALA A 7 5.61 -16.26 -6.33
C ALA A 7 6.03 -17.69 -6.67
N GLU A 8 7.15 -17.87 -7.35
CA GLU A 8 7.73 -19.20 -7.61
C GLU A 8 8.06 -19.93 -6.32
N TYR A 9 8.74 -19.25 -5.39
CA TYR A 9 9.07 -19.83 -4.09
C TYR A 9 7.83 -20.27 -3.30
N ILE A 10 6.79 -19.44 -3.26
CA ILE A 10 5.54 -19.78 -2.57
C ILE A 10 4.90 -21.00 -3.21
N LYS A 11 4.86 -21.06 -4.53
CA LYS A 11 4.27 -22.18 -5.25
C LYS A 11 5.00 -23.48 -5.00
N GLU A 12 6.32 -23.46 -4.90
CA GLU A 12 7.16 -24.64 -4.66
C GLU A 12 7.13 -25.11 -3.22
N ASN A 13 6.94 -24.21 -2.26
CA ASN A 13 7.09 -24.47 -0.82
C ASN A 13 5.79 -24.42 -0.03
N SER A 14 4.65 -24.19 -0.67
CA SER A 14 3.35 -24.18 0.02
C SER A 14 2.22 -24.60 -0.92
N ASP A 15 1.08 -24.96 -0.32
CA ASP A 15 -0.16 -25.27 -1.04
C ASP A 15 -1.06 -24.04 -1.20
N ALA A 16 -0.57 -22.85 -0.88
CA ALA A 16 -1.33 -21.62 -0.99
C ALA A 16 -1.72 -21.35 -2.46
N LYS A 17 -2.96 -20.94 -2.67
CA LYS A 17 -3.49 -20.53 -3.97
C LYS A 17 -3.83 -19.04 -4.00
N VAL A 18 -4.15 -18.48 -2.85
CA VAL A 18 -4.45 -17.07 -2.65
C VAL A 18 -3.39 -16.48 -1.72
N ILE A 19 -2.83 -15.34 -2.09
CA ILE A 19 -1.85 -14.63 -1.27
C ILE A 19 -2.28 -13.18 -1.05
N PHE A 20 -2.00 -12.68 0.13
CA PHE A 20 -2.17 -11.26 0.44
C PHE A 20 -0.86 -10.53 0.18
N ASN A 21 -0.96 -9.35 -0.42
CA ASN A 21 0.20 -8.47 -0.58
C ASN A 21 -0.05 -7.09 0.05
N GLY A 22 1.01 -6.32 0.20
CA GLY A 22 0.97 -5.01 0.85
C GLY A 22 0.76 -3.84 -0.10
N ASP A 23 0.42 -4.08 -1.35
CA ASP A 23 0.24 -3.02 -2.33
C ASP A 23 -0.80 -2.00 -1.88
N GLY A 24 -0.51 -0.73 -2.08
CA GLY A 24 -1.39 0.37 -1.70
C GLY A 24 -1.18 0.90 -0.28
N SER A 25 -0.47 0.16 0.58
CA SER A 25 -0.27 0.62 1.96
C SER A 25 0.59 1.89 2.05
N ASP A 26 1.62 1.99 1.22
CA ASP A 26 2.50 3.17 1.20
C ASP A 26 1.79 4.40 0.61
N GLU A 27 1.03 4.19 -0.44
CA GLU A 27 0.26 5.24 -1.10
C GLU A 27 -0.84 5.78 -0.19
N LEU A 28 -1.58 4.87 0.47
CA LEU A 28 -2.69 5.25 1.33
C LEU A 28 -2.22 5.92 2.63
N MET A 29 -1.15 5.40 3.23
CA MET A 29 -0.73 5.76 4.59
C MET A 29 0.54 6.62 4.65
N GLY A 30 1.06 7.05 3.50
CA GLY A 30 2.26 7.88 3.46
C GLY A 30 3.52 7.13 3.87
N GLY A 31 3.75 5.96 3.26
CA GLY A 31 4.89 5.11 3.58
C GLY A 31 6.20 5.51 2.91
N TYR A 32 6.17 6.44 1.98
CA TYR A 32 7.38 6.89 1.30
C TYR A 32 8.08 8.01 2.06
N LEU A 33 9.39 7.90 2.22
CA LEU A 33 10.18 8.86 3.00
C LEU A 33 10.03 10.31 2.51
N TYR A 34 9.91 10.52 1.20
CA TYR A 34 9.76 11.87 0.66
C TYR A 34 8.48 12.57 1.13
N MET A 35 7.45 11.79 1.50
CA MET A 35 6.17 12.34 1.94
C MET A 35 6.28 13.08 3.29
N ASN A 36 7.31 12.80 4.06
CA ASN A 36 7.60 13.54 5.29
C ASN A 36 8.02 14.99 5.02
N LYS A 37 8.40 15.30 3.78
CA LYS A 37 8.77 16.66 3.35
C LYS A 37 7.58 17.48 2.87
N ALA A 38 6.36 16.94 2.92
CA ALA A 38 5.18 17.69 2.56
C ALA A 38 5.06 18.95 3.44
N PRO A 39 4.76 20.13 2.87
CA PRO A 39 4.72 21.38 3.63
C PRO A 39 3.59 21.42 4.66
N ASN A 40 2.52 20.67 4.43
CA ASN A 40 1.37 20.61 5.34
C ASN A 40 0.54 19.34 5.11
N SER A 41 -0.46 19.10 5.97
CA SER A 41 -1.32 17.92 5.88
C SER A 41 -2.18 17.88 4.62
N ILE A 42 -2.54 19.05 4.07
CA ILE A 42 -3.35 19.13 2.85
C ILE A 42 -2.56 18.64 1.63
N GLU A 43 -1.30 19.05 1.51
CA GLU A 43 -0.43 18.57 0.43
C GLU A 43 -0.10 17.08 0.59
N PHE A 44 0.09 16.61 1.81
CA PHE A 44 0.24 15.21 2.11
C PHE A 44 -0.99 14.39 1.64
N ASP A 45 -2.18 14.83 1.99
CA ASP A 45 -3.43 14.18 1.58
C ASP A 45 -3.58 14.17 0.05
N ARG A 46 -3.26 15.29 -0.60
CA ARG A 46 -3.29 15.40 -2.06
C ARG A 46 -2.37 14.38 -2.72
N GLU A 47 -1.15 14.22 -2.20
CA GLU A 47 -0.19 13.26 -2.73
C GLU A 47 -0.66 11.82 -2.53
N CYS A 48 -1.20 11.47 -1.37
CA CYS A 48 -1.77 10.15 -1.13
C CYS A 48 -2.87 9.82 -2.16
N LYS A 49 -3.79 10.75 -2.37
CA LYS A 49 -4.88 10.58 -3.33
C LYS A 49 -4.37 10.48 -4.76
N ASN A 50 -3.34 11.25 -5.11
CA ASN A 50 -2.72 11.20 -6.43
C ASN A 50 -2.05 9.85 -6.68
N LEU A 51 -1.30 9.33 -5.72
CA LEU A 51 -0.66 8.02 -5.81
C LEU A 51 -1.69 6.91 -5.94
N LEU A 52 -2.75 6.94 -5.14
CA LEU A 52 -3.83 5.95 -5.22
C LEU A 52 -4.55 5.98 -6.56
N ARG A 53 -4.75 7.16 -7.13
CA ARG A 53 -5.39 7.32 -8.43
C ARG A 53 -4.59 6.69 -9.55
N ASN A 54 -3.26 6.68 -9.44
CA ASN A 54 -2.34 6.19 -10.46
C ASN A 54 -1.77 4.80 -10.17
N ILE A 55 -2.09 4.19 -9.04
CA ILE A 55 -1.48 2.92 -8.59
C ILE A 55 -1.67 1.78 -9.58
N HIS A 56 -2.78 1.77 -10.32
CA HIS A 56 -3.06 0.73 -11.30
C HIS A 56 -2.06 0.69 -12.46
N PHE A 57 -1.37 1.81 -12.75
CA PHE A 57 -0.34 1.84 -13.78
C PHE A 57 0.97 1.20 -13.34
N PHE A 58 1.25 1.14 -12.04
CA PHE A 58 2.56 0.72 -11.52
C PHE A 58 2.47 -0.59 -10.75
N ASP A 59 1.98 -0.54 -9.52
CA ASP A 59 2.11 -1.66 -8.59
C ASP A 59 1.09 -2.77 -8.83
N VAL A 60 -0.17 -2.43 -9.04
CA VAL A 60 -1.23 -3.43 -9.22
C VAL A 60 -0.99 -4.25 -10.49
N LEU A 61 -0.65 -3.58 -11.59
CA LEU A 61 -0.38 -4.27 -12.85
C LEU A 61 0.85 -5.17 -12.75
N ARG A 62 1.89 -4.71 -12.08
CA ARG A 62 3.11 -5.49 -11.86
C ARG A 62 2.84 -6.73 -11.00
N SER A 63 2.15 -6.57 -9.89
CA SER A 63 1.80 -7.68 -9.00
C SER A 63 0.89 -8.69 -9.70
N ASP A 64 -0.14 -8.21 -10.38
CA ASP A 64 -1.07 -9.07 -11.10
C ASP A 64 -0.34 -9.91 -12.17
N ARG A 65 0.45 -9.26 -13.01
CA ARG A 65 1.21 -9.95 -14.07
C ARG A 65 2.24 -10.93 -13.55
N SER A 66 2.92 -10.60 -12.43
CA SER A 66 3.96 -11.46 -11.87
C SER A 66 3.38 -12.65 -11.12
N ILE A 67 2.38 -12.42 -10.29
CA ILE A 67 1.83 -13.41 -9.36
C ILE A 67 0.85 -14.33 -10.08
N SER A 68 -0.02 -13.78 -10.91
CA SER A 68 -1.03 -14.57 -11.64
C SER A 68 -0.42 -15.53 -12.65
N THR A 69 0.74 -15.20 -13.25
CA THR A 69 1.43 -16.10 -14.20
C THR A 69 1.88 -17.40 -13.55
N ARG A 70 2.00 -17.46 -12.23
CA ARG A 70 2.36 -18.66 -11.47
C ARG A 70 1.15 -19.39 -10.88
N GLY A 71 -0.07 -19.01 -11.28
CA GLY A 71 -1.29 -19.66 -10.81
C GLY A 71 -1.70 -19.28 -9.40
N LEU A 72 -1.13 -18.19 -8.86
CA LEU A 72 -1.51 -17.63 -7.56
C LEU A 72 -2.48 -16.47 -7.75
N GLU A 73 -3.42 -16.31 -6.85
CA GLU A 73 -4.37 -15.20 -6.85
C GLU A 73 -3.95 -14.14 -5.83
N PRO A 74 -3.48 -12.95 -6.27
CA PRO A 74 -3.14 -11.87 -5.36
C PRO A 74 -4.38 -11.18 -4.81
N ARG A 75 -4.36 -10.85 -3.53
CA ARG A 75 -5.35 -10.02 -2.86
C ARG A 75 -4.66 -8.82 -2.24
N THR A 76 -5.27 -7.64 -2.39
CA THR A 76 -4.71 -6.36 -1.98
C THR A 76 -5.61 -5.71 -0.93
N PRO A 77 -5.55 -6.14 0.35
CA PRO A 77 -6.47 -5.66 1.38
C PRO A 77 -6.39 -4.15 1.62
N PHE A 78 -5.23 -3.53 1.43
CA PHE A 78 -5.07 -2.08 1.59
C PHE A 78 -5.73 -1.26 0.47
N LEU A 79 -6.13 -1.91 -0.62
CA LEU A 79 -6.84 -1.29 -1.73
C LEU A 79 -8.34 -1.61 -1.74
N ASP A 80 -8.84 -2.29 -0.71
CA ASP A 80 -10.27 -2.50 -0.54
C ASP A 80 -11.01 -1.16 -0.49
N ARG A 81 -12.08 -1.03 -1.28
CA ARG A 81 -12.81 0.24 -1.40
C ARG A 81 -13.29 0.77 -0.05
N ASN A 82 -13.87 -0.08 0.76
CA ASN A 82 -14.40 0.32 2.07
C ASN A 82 -13.27 0.74 3.01
N PHE A 83 -12.17 0.01 3.02
CA PHE A 83 -11.00 0.34 3.83
C PHE A 83 -10.38 1.69 3.39
N VAL A 84 -10.18 1.89 2.09
CA VAL A 84 -9.62 3.14 1.54
C VAL A 84 -10.52 4.32 1.90
N ASN A 85 -11.83 4.21 1.67
CA ASN A 85 -12.77 5.27 1.97
C ASN A 85 -12.80 5.60 3.47
N PHE A 86 -12.80 4.58 4.31
CA PHE A 86 -12.72 4.77 5.77
C PHE A 86 -11.44 5.50 6.17
N TYR A 87 -10.29 5.02 5.70
CA TYR A 87 -9.00 5.61 6.07
C TYR A 87 -8.89 7.06 5.60
N LEU A 88 -9.32 7.36 4.38
CA LEU A 88 -9.30 8.73 3.84
C LEU A 88 -10.33 9.64 4.51
N SER A 89 -11.34 9.11 5.21
CA SER A 89 -12.28 9.90 6.00
C SER A 89 -11.66 10.44 7.30
N ILE A 90 -10.57 9.85 7.76
CA ILE A 90 -9.83 10.35 8.91
C ILE A 90 -9.20 11.69 8.53
N PRO A 91 -9.33 12.75 9.37
CA PRO A 91 -8.75 14.06 9.06
C PRO A 91 -7.28 13.95 8.69
N CYS A 92 -6.86 14.68 7.66
CA CYS A 92 -5.49 14.58 7.14
C CYS A 92 -4.44 15.01 8.17
N GLU A 93 -4.79 15.90 9.10
CA GLU A 93 -3.93 16.30 10.20
C GLU A 93 -3.57 15.14 11.12
N VAL A 94 -4.49 14.19 11.30
CA VAL A 94 -4.29 12.99 12.12
C VAL A 94 -3.43 11.97 11.39
N ARG A 95 -3.59 11.87 10.07
CA ARG A 95 -2.84 10.93 9.23
C ARG A 95 -1.41 11.41 8.94
N TYR A 96 -1.18 12.72 8.94
CA TYR A 96 0.10 13.34 8.62
C TYR A 96 1.05 13.33 9.82
N SER A 97 2.27 12.84 9.61
CA SER A 97 3.24 12.61 10.68
C SER A 97 4.49 13.48 10.60
N SER A 98 4.37 14.71 10.09
CA SER A 98 5.52 15.60 9.84
C SER A 98 6.51 15.76 11.01
N ASN A 99 6.00 15.69 12.23
CA ASN A 99 6.81 15.91 13.45
C ASN A 99 7.40 14.63 14.03
N GLN A 100 7.14 13.47 13.48
CA GLN A 100 7.50 12.20 14.10
C GLN A 100 8.41 11.31 13.26
N TYR A 101 8.69 11.68 12.02
CA TYR A 101 9.61 11.01 11.10
C TYR A 101 9.40 9.49 10.94
N ILE A 102 8.21 8.99 11.25
CA ILE A 102 7.87 7.58 11.16
C ILE A 102 6.81 7.41 10.08
N GLU A 103 7.14 6.65 9.05
CA GLU A 103 6.19 6.32 7.97
C GLU A 103 5.00 5.53 8.53
N LYS A 104 3.82 5.76 7.97
CA LYS A 104 2.58 5.07 8.38
C LYS A 104 2.28 5.24 9.88
N PHE A 105 2.60 6.41 10.43
CA PHE A 105 2.55 6.68 11.87
C PHE A 105 1.23 6.24 12.52
N LEU A 106 0.10 6.67 11.97
CA LEU A 106 -1.21 6.34 12.51
C LEU A 106 -1.44 4.83 12.57
N PHE A 107 -1.13 4.14 11.49
CA PHE A 107 -1.29 2.69 11.41
C PHE A 107 -0.38 1.97 12.41
N ARG A 108 0.89 2.36 12.49
CA ARG A 108 1.83 1.78 13.45
C ARG A 108 1.40 2.01 14.89
N LYS A 109 0.83 3.17 15.18
CA LYS A 109 0.33 3.49 16.52
C LYS A 109 -0.86 2.62 16.92
N LEU A 110 -1.75 2.35 15.96
CA LEU A 110 -2.95 1.55 16.21
C LEU A 110 -2.66 0.04 16.31
N THR A 111 -1.59 -0.43 15.70
CA THR A 111 -1.25 -1.86 15.67
C THR A 111 -0.29 -2.28 16.80
N LYS A 112 0.14 -1.36 17.63
CA LYS A 112 0.88 -1.67 18.85
C LYS A 112 -0.08 -2.02 19.97
#